data_eb79bed8ca41d1e119989b8d441ae0fb
#
_entry.id   eb79bed8ca41d1e119989b8d441ae0fb
#
_cell.length_a   1.000
_cell.length_b   1.000
_cell.length_c   1.000
_cell.angle_alpha   90.00
_cell.angle_beta   90.00
_cell.angle_gamma   90.00
#
_symmetry.space_group_name_H-M   'P 1'
#
loop_
_entity.id
_entity.type
_entity.pdbx_description
1 polymer ?
#
loop_
_entity_poly.entity_id
_entity_poly.type
_entity_poly.pdbx_seq_one_letter_code
_entity_poly.pdbx_strand_id
1 'polypeptide(L)'
;MTQLRSDLILTARGLRKTYGQFVALNDVNFDLRGGEKHALIGPNGAGKSTFISCVAGQLPGVEGAVLFRGRDIGSLRPHQLAHRGIGRTFQISRTFLQMTVLENMTAAYVIAADSWTSLRRRVLARQQDKAANMLRIIGLSQRAHERVLDLPLGERKRLEFGMALAGDPDLLLLDEPTAGMSIKERHHLMDFVAERIDATGKTLLFVEHDIDVVLKIASRVTVMVRGGILVEGTPAEIAANKEVQAVYLGEAH
;
A
#
# COMPACT_ATOMS: atom_id res chain seq x y z
N MET A 1 19.51 24.11 -6.80
CA MET A 1 18.15 23.75 -6.31
C MET A 1 17.36 22.80 -7.23
N THR A 2 17.91 22.33 -8.35
CA THR A 2 17.17 21.55 -9.38
C THR A 2 17.31 20.03 -9.27
N GLN A 3 18.28 19.51 -8.54
CA GLN A 3 18.51 18.05 -8.39
C GLN A 3 17.58 17.37 -7.37
N LEU A 4 17.03 18.07 -6.40
CA LEU A 4 16.15 17.50 -5.34
C LEU A 4 14.75 17.11 -5.84
N ARG A 5 14.33 17.52 -7.05
CA ARG A 5 13.01 17.15 -7.63
C ARG A 5 13.01 15.86 -8.45
N SER A 6 14.17 15.33 -8.82
CA SER A 6 14.26 14.11 -9.66
C SER A 6 13.93 12.81 -8.91
N ASP A 7 14.01 12.83 -7.58
CA ASP A 7 13.89 11.61 -6.75
C ASP A 7 12.47 11.39 -6.21
N LEU A 8 11.54 12.34 -6.42
CA LEU A 8 10.16 12.20 -5.95
C LEU A 8 9.36 11.29 -6.89
N ILE A 9 8.86 10.19 -6.33
CA ILE A 9 8.01 9.26 -7.06
C ILE A 9 6.53 9.65 -7.00
N LEU A 10 6.10 10.19 -5.84
CA LEU A 10 4.73 10.65 -5.63
C LEU A 10 4.74 12.01 -4.94
N THR A 11 3.85 12.89 -5.38
CA THR A 11 3.66 14.23 -4.81
C THR A 11 2.18 14.54 -4.70
N ALA A 12 1.71 14.96 -3.54
CA ALA A 12 0.38 15.53 -3.36
C ALA A 12 0.50 17.01 -3.01
N ARG A 13 -0.37 17.86 -3.56
CA ARG A 13 -0.37 19.31 -3.32
C ARG A 13 -1.79 19.81 -3.13
N GLY A 14 -2.02 20.46 -1.99
CA GLY A 14 -3.30 21.07 -1.67
C GLY A 14 -4.44 20.05 -1.60
N LEU A 15 -4.14 18.78 -1.23
CA LEU A 15 -5.12 17.71 -1.33
C LEU A 15 -6.24 17.94 -0.32
N ARG A 16 -7.47 18.06 -0.82
CA ARG A 16 -8.66 18.23 -0.01
C ARG A 16 -9.73 17.23 -0.39
N LYS A 17 -10.38 16.64 0.61
CA LYS A 17 -11.51 15.73 0.43
C LYS A 17 -12.58 15.96 1.47
N THR A 18 -13.81 16.15 1.01
CA THR A 18 -14.98 16.33 1.86
C THR A 18 -16.01 15.23 1.64
N TYR A 19 -16.76 14.90 2.69
CA TYR A 19 -17.94 14.04 2.68
C TYR A 19 -19.10 14.82 3.29
N GLY A 20 -19.89 15.49 2.46
CA GLY A 20 -20.87 16.47 2.91
C GLY A 20 -20.17 17.62 3.65
N GLN A 21 -20.49 17.82 4.93
CA GLN A 21 -19.86 18.84 5.78
C GLN A 21 -18.56 18.36 6.46
N PHE A 22 -18.27 17.08 6.42
CA PHE A 22 -17.07 16.51 7.05
C PHE A 22 -15.85 16.66 6.15
N VAL A 23 -14.82 17.35 6.62
CA VAL A 23 -13.54 17.52 5.93
C VAL A 23 -12.61 16.40 6.35
N ALA A 24 -12.40 15.41 5.48
CA ALA A 24 -11.55 14.27 5.75
C ALA A 24 -10.07 14.52 5.44
N LEU A 25 -9.78 15.37 4.43
CA LEU A 25 -8.45 15.89 4.13
C LEU A 25 -8.55 17.40 3.93
N ASN A 26 -7.60 18.15 4.48
CA ASN A 26 -7.58 19.60 4.44
C ASN A 26 -6.16 20.10 4.12
N ASP A 27 -5.95 20.53 2.88
CA ASP A 27 -4.69 21.10 2.38
C ASP A 27 -3.46 20.19 2.62
N VAL A 28 -3.59 18.89 2.31
CA VAL A 28 -2.49 17.94 2.51
C VAL A 28 -1.44 18.11 1.42
N ASN A 29 -0.21 18.41 1.85
CA ASN A 29 0.97 18.50 1.01
C ASN A 29 1.95 17.40 1.42
N PHE A 30 2.26 16.48 0.51
CA PHE A 30 3.02 15.26 0.81
C PHE A 30 3.99 14.93 -0.31
N ASP A 31 5.20 14.50 0.04
CA ASP A 31 6.26 14.09 -0.86
C ASP A 31 6.77 12.69 -0.50
N LEU A 32 6.90 11.82 -1.50
CA LEU A 32 7.44 10.47 -1.35
C LEU A 32 8.61 10.30 -2.32
N ARG A 33 9.75 9.87 -1.81
CA ARG A 33 10.92 9.59 -2.63
C ARG A 33 10.93 8.14 -3.12
N GLY A 34 11.56 7.93 -4.27
CA GLY A 34 11.79 6.58 -4.78
C GLY A 34 12.65 5.76 -3.82
N GLY A 35 12.28 4.48 -3.64
CA GLY A 35 12.97 3.56 -2.73
C GLY A 35 12.68 3.75 -1.24
N GLU A 36 11.88 4.75 -0.83
CA GLU A 36 11.49 4.92 0.56
C GLU A 36 10.48 3.85 1.01
N LYS A 37 10.59 3.46 2.29
CA LYS A 37 9.53 2.81 3.05
C LYS A 37 8.91 3.87 3.97
N HIS A 38 7.81 4.47 3.52
CA HIS A 38 7.18 5.61 4.18
C HIS A 38 5.92 5.15 4.92
N ALA A 39 5.88 5.37 6.23
CA ALA A 39 4.71 5.10 7.05
C ALA A 39 3.84 6.35 7.19
N LEU A 40 2.52 6.15 7.10
CA LEU A 40 1.52 7.16 7.42
C LEU A 40 0.78 6.73 8.68
N ILE A 41 0.98 7.47 9.78
CA ILE A 41 0.41 7.15 11.08
C ILE A 41 -0.49 8.30 11.59
N GLY A 42 -1.20 8.06 12.68
CA GLY A 42 -2.07 9.04 13.33
C GLY A 42 -3.33 8.37 13.88
N PRO A 43 -4.12 9.11 14.66
CA PRO A 43 -5.33 8.61 15.29
C PRO A 43 -6.40 8.13 14.32
N ASN A 44 -7.40 7.44 14.86
CA ASN A 44 -8.57 7.05 14.08
C ASN A 44 -9.31 8.32 13.58
N GLY A 45 -9.72 8.30 12.31
CA GLY A 45 -10.33 9.48 11.69
C GLY A 45 -9.34 10.59 11.27
N ALA A 46 -8.02 10.40 11.40
CA ALA A 46 -7.03 11.38 10.96
C ALA A 46 -6.96 11.63 9.45
N GLY A 47 -7.61 10.78 8.62
CA GLY A 47 -7.63 10.92 7.17
C GLY A 47 -6.69 9.97 6.41
N LYS A 48 -5.95 9.09 7.09
CA LYS A 48 -4.94 8.20 6.50
C LYS A 48 -5.47 7.35 5.35
N SER A 49 -6.51 6.55 5.57
CA SER A 49 -7.13 5.70 4.54
C SER A 49 -7.80 6.52 3.44
N THR A 50 -8.31 7.72 3.77
CA THR A 50 -8.80 8.67 2.77
C THR A 50 -7.66 9.15 1.87
N PHE A 51 -6.51 9.50 2.43
CA PHE A 51 -5.32 9.91 1.69
C PHE A 51 -4.86 8.80 0.74
N ILE A 52 -4.65 7.58 1.25
CA ILE A 52 -4.29 6.41 0.42
C ILE A 52 -5.32 6.19 -0.70
N SER A 53 -6.61 6.31 -0.40
CA SER A 53 -7.69 6.12 -1.38
C SER A 53 -7.72 7.22 -2.45
N CYS A 54 -7.38 8.47 -2.10
CA CYS A 54 -7.21 9.56 -3.06
C CYS A 54 -6.04 9.27 -4.01
N VAL A 55 -4.87 8.92 -3.48
CA VAL A 55 -3.68 8.56 -4.25
C VAL A 55 -3.94 7.37 -5.17
N ALA A 56 -4.74 6.40 -4.71
CA ALA A 56 -5.11 5.21 -5.47
C ALA A 56 -6.25 5.42 -6.48
N GLY A 57 -6.72 6.66 -6.68
CA GLY A 57 -7.76 6.99 -7.67
C GLY A 57 -9.13 6.37 -7.36
N GLN A 58 -9.43 6.08 -6.09
CA GLN A 58 -10.67 5.41 -5.70
C GLN A 58 -11.79 6.38 -5.30
N LEU A 59 -11.44 7.61 -5.00
CA LEU A 59 -12.39 8.61 -4.51
C LEU A 59 -12.62 9.68 -5.57
N PRO A 60 -13.87 9.92 -5.97
CA PRO A 60 -14.22 11.06 -6.82
C PRO A 60 -14.23 12.36 -6.02
N GLY A 61 -14.16 13.51 -6.72
CA GLY A 61 -14.29 14.83 -6.11
C GLY A 61 -13.18 15.15 -5.10
N VAL A 62 -11.94 14.81 -5.45
CA VAL A 62 -10.74 15.21 -4.74
C VAL A 62 -10.26 16.53 -5.34
N GLU A 63 -10.03 17.53 -4.49
CA GLU A 63 -9.43 18.81 -4.88
C GLU A 63 -7.90 18.74 -4.69
N GLY A 64 -7.16 19.60 -5.38
CA GLY A 64 -5.69 19.59 -5.38
C GLY A 64 -5.12 18.73 -6.51
N ALA A 65 -3.86 18.38 -6.40
CA ALA A 65 -3.14 17.61 -7.42
C ALA A 65 -2.39 16.42 -6.82
N VAL A 66 -2.40 15.29 -7.51
CA VAL A 66 -1.56 14.12 -7.22
C VAL A 66 -0.71 13.82 -8.44
N LEU A 67 0.60 13.89 -8.27
CA LEU A 67 1.57 13.63 -9.33
C LEU A 67 2.33 12.33 -9.04
N PHE A 68 2.40 11.45 -10.02
CA PHE A 68 3.25 10.26 -9.99
C PHE A 68 4.33 10.38 -11.06
N ARG A 69 5.59 10.37 -10.66
CA ARG A 69 6.74 10.65 -11.55
C ARG A 69 6.55 11.95 -12.35
N GLY A 70 6.06 12.99 -11.67
CA GLY A 70 5.82 14.31 -12.26
C GLY A 70 4.61 14.40 -13.20
N ARG A 71 3.83 13.34 -13.37
CA ARG A 71 2.62 13.32 -14.20
C ARG A 71 1.37 13.32 -13.32
N ASP A 72 0.41 14.16 -13.64
CA ASP A 72 -0.88 14.18 -12.93
C ASP A 72 -1.63 12.86 -13.11
N ILE A 73 -2.07 12.32 -11.97
CA ILE A 73 -2.83 11.07 -11.89
C ILE A 73 -4.21 11.25 -11.24
N GLY A 74 -4.58 12.47 -10.87
CA GLY A 74 -5.80 12.77 -10.10
C GLY A 74 -7.11 12.37 -10.79
N SER A 75 -7.12 12.28 -12.13
CA SER A 75 -8.30 11.84 -12.91
C SER A 75 -8.28 10.35 -13.26
N LEU A 76 -7.23 9.62 -12.93
CA LEU A 76 -7.06 8.24 -13.34
C LEU A 76 -7.80 7.27 -12.42
N ARG A 77 -8.36 6.23 -13.03
CA ARG A 77 -9.02 5.12 -12.31
C ARG A 77 -7.97 4.10 -11.81
N PRO A 78 -8.30 3.28 -10.79
CA PRO A 78 -7.34 2.33 -10.18
C PRO A 78 -6.65 1.41 -11.19
N HIS A 79 -7.36 0.88 -12.21
CA HIS A 79 -6.76 0.02 -13.22
C HIS A 79 -5.73 0.77 -14.09
N GLN A 80 -5.96 2.05 -14.39
CA GLN A 80 -5.01 2.89 -15.13
C GLN A 80 -3.76 3.20 -14.30
N LEU A 81 -3.92 3.36 -12.97
CA LEU A 81 -2.81 3.54 -12.04
C LEU A 81 -1.96 2.28 -11.91
N ALA A 82 -2.59 1.10 -11.90
CA ALA A 82 -1.87 -0.18 -11.91
C ALA A 82 -0.95 -0.29 -13.14
N HIS A 83 -1.44 0.07 -14.33
CA HIS A 83 -0.61 0.08 -15.55
C HIS A 83 0.49 1.15 -15.54
N ARG A 84 0.42 2.14 -14.64
CA ARG A 84 1.48 3.14 -14.46
C ARG A 84 2.50 2.78 -13.39
N GLY A 85 2.34 1.62 -12.76
CA GLY A 85 3.28 1.13 -11.75
C GLY A 85 2.88 1.48 -10.31
N ILE A 86 1.60 1.73 -10.03
CA ILE A 86 1.08 1.88 -8.67
C ILE A 86 0.30 0.62 -8.30
N GLY A 87 0.86 -0.22 -7.42
CA GLY A 87 0.19 -1.37 -6.83
C GLY A 87 -0.51 -0.99 -5.52
N ARG A 88 -1.63 -1.63 -5.20
CA ARG A 88 -2.30 -1.46 -3.90
C ARG A 88 -2.84 -2.78 -3.38
N THR A 89 -2.67 -3.01 -2.07
CA THR A 89 -3.50 -3.96 -1.34
C THR A 89 -4.77 -3.26 -0.86
N PHE A 90 -5.85 -4.00 -0.68
CA PHE A 90 -7.12 -3.46 -0.23
C PHE A 90 -7.35 -3.81 1.24
N GLN A 91 -7.93 -2.88 2.01
CA GLN A 91 -8.36 -3.11 3.39
C GLN A 91 -9.38 -4.27 3.49
N ILE A 92 -10.24 -4.44 2.47
CA ILE A 92 -11.09 -5.62 2.30
C ILE A 92 -10.41 -6.54 1.30
N SER A 93 -10.10 -7.77 1.75
CA SER A 93 -9.53 -8.82 0.91
C SER A 93 -10.30 -8.96 -0.41
N ARG A 94 -9.62 -8.69 -1.53
CA ARG A 94 -10.21 -8.89 -2.88
C ARG A 94 -9.75 -10.20 -3.50
N THR A 95 -9.41 -11.16 -2.67
CA THR A 95 -9.15 -12.52 -3.12
C THR A 95 -10.47 -13.23 -3.42
N PHE A 96 -10.45 -14.06 -4.44
CA PHE A 96 -11.57 -14.95 -4.76
C PHE A 96 -11.52 -16.14 -3.81
N LEU A 97 -12.27 -16.09 -2.71
CA LEU A 97 -12.18 -17.04 -1.59
C LEU A 97 -12.41 -18.50 -2.00
N GLN A 98 -13.26 -18.74 -3.00
CA GLN A 98 -13.57 -20.08 -3.51
C GLN A 98 -12.54 -20.63 -4.52
N MET A 99 -11.69 -19.75 -5.06
CA MET A 99 -10.60 -20.15 -5.95
C MET A 99 -9.38 -20.58 -5.13
N THR A 100 -8.53 -21.39 -5.74
CA THR A 100 -7.26 -21.78 -5.15
C THR A 100 -6.27 -20.60 -5.08
N VAL A 101 -5.24 -20.75 -4.27
CA VAL A 101 -4.14 -19.79 -4.13
C VAL A 101 -3.46 -19.53 -5.49
N LEU A 102 -3.21 -20.59 -6.26
CA LEU A 102 -2.60 -20.49 -7.59
C LEU A 102 -3.52 -19.79 -8.60
N GLU A 103 -4.82 -20.07 -8.57
CA GLU A 103 -5.79 -19.40 -9.44
C GLU A 103 -5.89 -17.91 -9.14
N ASN A 104 -5.93 -17.51 -7.86
CA ASN A 104 -5.90 -16.10 -7.45
C ASN A 104 -4.64 -15.39 -7.95
N MET A 105 -3.47 -15.99 -7.75
CA MET A 105 -2.21 -15.42 -8.19
C MET A 105 -2.14 -15.36 -9.73
N THR A 106 -2.63 -16.39 -10.42
CA THR A 106 -2.69 -16.40 -11.89
C THR A 106 -3.60 -15.29 -12.42
N ALA A 107 -4.78 -15.10 -11.78
CA ALA A 107 -5.70 -14.02 -12.13
C ALA A 107 -5.03 -12.64 -11.99
N ALA A 108 -4.27 -12.40 -10.91
CA ALA A 108 -3.53 -11.16 -10.73
C ALA A 108 -2.54 -10.90 -11.89
N TYR A 109 -1.78 -11.92 -12.31
CA TYR A 109 -0.86 -11.79 -13.45
C TYR A 109 -1.56 -11.61 -14.80
N VAL A 110 -2.72 -12.24 -15.01
CA VAL A 110 -3.54 -12.05 -16.23
C VAL A 110 -4.05 -10.61 -16.30
N ILE A 111 -4.54 -10.08 -15.20
CA ILE A 111 -5.02 -8.69 -15.11
C ILE A 111 -3.87 -7.70 -15.33
N ALA A 112 -2.74 -7.91 -14.66
CA ALA A 112 -1.58 -7.03 -14.76
C ALA A 112 -0.97 -7.00 -16.17
N ALA A 113 -1.04 -8.10 -16.91
CA ALA A 113 -0.55 -8.19 -18.28
C ALA A 113 -1.53 -7.65 -19.34
N ASP A 114 -2.71 -7.14 -18.94
CA ASP A 114 -3.82 -6.76 -19.83
C ASP A 114 -4.18 -7.86 -20.85
N SER A 115 -3.93 -9.10 -20.46
CA SER A 115 -4.05 -10.27 -21.34
C SER A 115 -5.40 -11.00 -21.19
N TRP A 116 -6.36 -10.41 -20.48
CA TRP A 116 -7.68 -10.98 -20.24
C TRP A 116 -8.50 -11.15 -21.55
N THR A 117 -8.19 -10.36 -22.59
CA THR A 117 -8.79 -10.52 -23.92
C THR A 117 -8.16 -11.65 -24.73
N SER A 118 -6.99 -12.15 -24.34
CA SER A 118 -6.23 -13.21 -25.03
C SER A 118 -6.15 -14.47 -24.18
N LEU A 119 -7.28 -15.17 -24.02
CA LEU A 119 -7.37 -16.47 -23.33
C LEU A 119 -6.69 -17.61 -24.12
N ARG A 120 -5.67 -17.30 -24.92
CA ARG A 120 -4.89 -18.32 -25.62
C ARG A 120 -4.17 -19.19 -24.59
N ARG A 121 -4.26 -20.48 -24.72
CA ARG A 121 -3.69 -21.50 -23.81
C ARG A 121 -2.22 -21.23 -23.44
N ARG A 122 -1.41 -20.72 -24.39
CA ARG A 122 0.00 -20.36 -24.16
C ARG A 122 0.17 -19.13 -23.24
N VAL A 123 -0.71 -18.12 -23.36
CA VAL A 123 -0.66 -16.92 -22.52
C VAL A 123 -1.01 -17.30 -21.10
N LEU A 124 -2.07 -18.08 -20.91
CA LEU A 124 -2.50 -18.54 -19.59
C LEU A 124 -1.40 -19.38 -18.90
N ALA A 125 -0.78 -20.33 -19.61
CA ALA A 125 0.32 -21.13 -19.07
C ALA A 125 1.49 -20.25 -18.60
N ARG A 126 1.90 -19.25 -19.40
CA ARG A 126 2.96 -18.30 -19.01
C ARG A 126 2.63 -17.50 -17.76
N GLN A 127 1.37 -17.07 -17.57
CA GLN A 127 0.97 -16.36 -16.35
C GLN A 127 0.92 -17.32 -15.16
N GLN A 128 0.55 -18.55 -15.36
CA GLN A 128 0.57 -19.58 -14.33
C GLN A 128 2.00 -19.91 -13.86
N ASP A 129 2.99 -19.95 -14.75
CA ASP A 129 4.40 -20.11 -14.38
C ASP A 129 4.89 -18.93 -13.52
N LYS A 130 4.53 -17.69 -13.88
CA LYS A 130 4.83 -16.49 -13.08
C LYS A 130 4.15 -16.57 -11.71
N ALA A 131 2.88 -16.98 -11.68
CA ALA A 131 2.13 -17.16 -10.45
C ALA A 131 2.80 -18.18 -9.52
N ALA A 132 3.18 -19.35 -10.04
CA ALA A 132 3.89 -20.37 -9.28
C ALA A 132 5.22 -19.86 -8.72
N ASN A 133 5.98 -19.08 -9.51
CA ASN A 133 7.21 -18.44 -9.04
C ASN A 133 6.93 -17.43 -7.91
N MET A 134 5.91 -16.59 -8.03
CA MET A 134 5.52 -15.65 -6.98
C MET A 134 5.08 -16.39 -5.71
N LEU A 135 4.32 -17.48 -5.82
CA LEU A 135 3.95 -18.31 -4.67
C LEU A 135 5.17 -18.87 -3.93
N ARG A 136 6.24 -19.20 -4.65
CA ARG A 136 7.51 -19.59 -4.02
C ARG A 136 8.14 -18.42 -3.26
N ILE A 137 8.15 -17.23 -3.86
CA ILE A 137 8.70 -16.02 -3.25
C ILE A 137 7.97 -15.67 -1.96
N ILE A 138 6.63 -15.74 -1.94
CA ILE A 138 5.80 -15.42 -0.76
C ILE A 138 5.60 -16.61 0.21
N GLY A 139 6.26 -17.75 -0.06
CA GLY A 139 6.24 -18.91 0.83
C GLY A 139 4.91 -19.69 0.86
N LEU A 140 4.13 -19.64 -0.24
CA LEU A 140 2.82 -20.29 -0.36
C LEU A 140 2.77 -21.45 -1.38
N SER A 141 3.91 -21.95 -1.86
CA SER A 141 3.95 -23.04 -2.85
C SER A 141 3.22 -24.29 -2.39
N GLN A 142 3.33 -24.65 -1.11
CA GLN A 142 2.68 -25.84 -0.53
C GLN A 142 1.15 -25.71 -0.46
N ARG A 143 0.65 -24.48 -0.47
CA ARG A 143 -0.78 -24.13 -0.42
C ARG A 143 -1.39 -23.86 -1.79
N ALA A 144 -0.63 -24.03 -2.90
CA ALA A 144 -1.01 -23.60 -4.25
C ALA A 144 -2.40 -24.11 -4.68
N HIS A 145 -2.77 -25.32 -4.28
CA HIS A 145 -4.03 -25.97 -4.66
C HIS A 145 -5.12 -25.89 -3.58
N GLU A 146 -4.84 -25.26 -2.44
CA GLU A 146 -5.84 -25.03 -1.39
C GLU A 146 -6.68 -23.79 -1.75
N ARG A 147 -7.95 -23.78 -1.31
CA ARG A 147 -8.81 -22.60 -1.48
C ARG A 147 -8.35 -21.50 -0.53
N VAL A 148 -8.44 -20.25 -0.99
CA VAL A 148 -8.07 -19.10 -0.15
C VAL A 148 -8.91 -19.01 1.12
N LEU A 149 -10.17 -19.46 1.07
CA LEU A 149 -11.04 -19.52 2.24
C LEU A 149 -10.44 -20.35 3.40
N ASP A 150 -9.70 -21.40 3.07
CA ASP A 150 -9.16 -22.35 4.03
C ASP A 150 -7.78 -21.93 4.61
N LEU A 151 -7.21 -20.83 4.10
CA LEU A 151 -5.92 -20.30 4.58
C LEU A 151 -6.05 -19.54 5.90
N PRO A 152 -5.05 -19.63 6.79
CA PRO A 152 -4.87 -18.69 7.90
C PRO A 152 -4.80 -17.23 7.42
N LEU A 153 -5.20 -16.29 8.29
CA LEU A 153 -5.24 -14.85 7.93
C LEU A 153 -3.88 -14.34 7.44
N GLY A 154 -2.78 -14.69 8.11
CA GLY A 154 -1.43 -14.27 7.71
C GLY A 154 -1.02 -14.76 6.33
N GLU A 155 -1.40 -15.99 5.96
CA GLU A 155 -1.14 -16.55 4.63
C GLU A 155 -2.00 -15.86 3.55
N ARG A 156 -3.26 -15.54 3.86
CA ARG A 156 -4.10 -14.71 2.97
C ARG A 156 -3.49 -13.33 2.73
N LYS A 157 -2.97 -12.69 3.77
CA LYS A 157 -2.30 -11.38 3.66
C LYS A 157 -1.02 -11.45 2.82
N ARG A 158 -0.24 -12.53 2.93
CA ARG A 158 0.91 -12.77 2.04
C ARG A 158 0.48 -12.96 0.58
N LEU A 159 -0.63 -13.66 0.34
CA LEU A 159 -1.19 -13.82 -1.01
C LEU A 159 -1.60 -12.45 -1.58
N GLU A 160 -2.33 -11.64 -0.82
CA GLU A 160 -2.73 -10.28 -1.23
C GLU A 160 -1.52 -9.41 -1.59
N PHE A 161 -0.47 -9.47 -0.77
CA PHE A 161 0.79 -8.77 -1.06
C PHE A 161 1.42 -9.26 -2.36
N GLY A 162 1.52 -10.58 -2.56
CA GLY A 162 2.03 -11.15 -3.81
C GLY A 162 1.22 -10.76 -5.04
N MET A 163 -0.12 -10.73 -4.92
CA MET A 163 -1.02 -10.27 -5.99
C MET A 163 -0.80 -8.79 -6.31
N ALA A 164 -0.57 -7.94 -5.32
CA ALA A 164 -0.26 -6.52 -5.54
C ALA A 164 1.08 -6.31 -6.25
N LEU A 165 2.02 -7.25 -6.11
CA LEU A 165 3.30 -7.25 -6.82
C LEU A 165 3.23 -7.82 -8.24
N ALA A 166 2.15 -8.49 -8.64
CA ALA A 166 2.06 -9.16 -9.95
C ALA A 166 2.24 -8.22 -11.15
N GLY A 167 1.86 -6.94 -10.99
CA GLY A 167 2.06 -5.88 -11.99
C GLY A 167 3.45 -5.25 -11.98
N ASP A 168 4.35 -5.75 -11.16
CA ASP A 168 5.70 -5.18 -10.96
C ASP A 168 5.68 -3.67 -10.65
N PRO A 169 4.88 -3.21 -9.66
CA PRO A 169 4.70 -1.78 -9.40
C PRO A 169 5.99 -1.14 -8.90
N ASP A 170 6.17 0.15 -9.21
CA ASP A 170 7.25 0.97 -8.66
C ASP A 170 6.91 1.54 -7.28
N LEU A 171 5.62 1.77 -7.04
CA LEU A 171 5.04 2.22 -5.78
C LEU A 171 3.98 1.23 -5.31
N LEU A 172 4.15 0.71 -4.09
CA LEU A 172 3.16 -0.14 -3.43
C LEU A 172 2.47 0.64 -2.31
N LEU A 173 1.14 0.62 -2.31
CA LEU A 173 0.28 1.23 -1.30
C LEU A 173 -0.32 0.13 -0.43
N LEU A 174 -0.05 0.13 0.88
CA LEU A 174 -0.62 -0.80 1.85
C LEU A 174 -1.48 -0.03 2.87
N ASP A 175 -2.73 -0.43 3.02
CA ASP A 175 -3.68 0.19 3.96
C ASP A 175 -4.04 -0.83 5.04
N GLU A 176 -3.43 -0.68 6.22
CA GLU A 176 -3.56 -1.56 7.38
C GLU A 176 -3.34 -3.06 7.04
N PRO A 177 -2.19 -3.43 6.44
CA PRO A 177 -1.97 -4.79 5.97
C PRO A 177 -2.00 -5.84 7.08
N THR A 178 -1.76 -5.44 8.34
CA THR A 178 -1.69 -6.34 9.49
C THR A 178 -2.98 -6.39 10.33
N ALA A 179 -4.04 -5.71 9.88
CA ALA A 179 -5.31 -5.68 10.62
C ALA A 179 -5.86 -7.10 10.93
N GLY A 180 -6.23 -7.32 12.19
CA GLY A 180 -6.77 -8.59 12.66
C GLY A 180 -5.74 -9.68 12.98
N MET A 181 -4.44 -9.41 12.84
CA MET A 181 -3.37 -10.35 13.12
C MET A 181 -2.84 -10.22 14.56
N SER A 182 -2.29 -11.30 15.11
CA SER A 182 -1.54 -11.25 16.36
C SER A 182 -0.24 -10.43 16.20
N ILE A 183 0.31 -9.91 17.30
CA ILE A 183 1.54 -9.12 17.31
C ILE A 183 2.68 -9.84 16.56
N LYS A 184 2.89 -11.13 16.83
CA LYS A 184 3.94 -11.93 16.20
C LYS A 184 3.74 -12.03 14.67
N GLU A 185 2.51 -12.26 14.23
CA GLU A 185 2.19 -12.36 12.80
C GLU A 185 2.37 -11.03 12.08
N ARG A 186 2.01 -9.90 12.72
CA ARG A 186 2.23 -8.54 12.18
C ARG A 186 3.71 -8.31 11.86
N HIS A 187 4.58 -8.55 12.86
CA HIS A 187 6.03 -8.40 12.68
C HIS A 187 6.55 -9.29 11.54
N HIS A 188 6.17 -10.57 11.52
CA HIS A 188 6.60 -11.49 10.46
C HIS A 188 6.15 -11.05 9.07
N LEU A 189 4.89 -10.58 8.92
CA LEU A 189 4.39 -10.10 7.64
C LEU A 189 5.16 -8.86 7.20
N MET A 190 5.33 -7.89 8.09
CA MET A 190 5.95 -6.62 7.73
C MET A 190 7.46 -6.73 7.53
N ASP A 191 8.16 -7.60 8.27
CA ASP A 191 9.56 -7.95 8.00
C ASP A 191 9.69 -8.53 6.59
N PHE A 192 8.83 -9.48 6.23
CA PHE A 192 8.80 -10.07 4.90
C PHE A 192 8.53 -9.02 3.81
N VAL A 193 7.56 -8.09 4.03
CA VAL A 193 7.27 -6.98 3.10
C VAL A 193 8.50 -6.10 2.93
N ALA A 194 9.14 -5.69 4.04
CA ALA A 194 10.31 -4.82 4.01
C ALA A 194 11.47 -5.46 3.24
N GLU A 195 11.77 -6.74 3.50
CA GLU A 195 12.81 -7.48 2.77
C GLU A 195 12.55 -7.53 1.26
N ARG A 196 11.29 -7.71 0.85
CA ARG A 196 10.93 -7.74 -0.58
C ARG A 196 11.06 -6.37 -1.23
N ILE A 197 10.66 -5.31 -0.55
CA ILE A 197 10.80 -3.92 -1.01
C ILE A 197 12.30 -3.58 -1.17
N ASP A 198 13.11 -3.87 -0.17
CA ASP A 198 14.57 -3.62 -0.20
C ASP A 198 15.26 -4.40 -1.32
N ALA A 199 14.92 -5.69 -1.49
CA ALA A 199 15.51 -6.54 -2.53
C ALA A 199 15.15 -6.09 -3.95
N THR A 200 14.08 -5.34 -4.13
CA THR A 200 13.59 -4.90 -5.45
C THR A 200 13.78 -3.41 -5.71
N GLY A 201 14.24 -2.63 -4.72
CA GLY A 201 14.40 -1.17 -4.80
C GLY A 201 13.07 -0.42 -5.03
N LYS A 202 11.94 -1.03 -4.71
CA LYS A 202 10.61 -0.43 -4.88
C LYS A 202 10.30 0.54 -3.75
N THR A 203 9.27 1.35 -3.96
CA THR A 203 8.79 2.31 -2.96
C THR A 203 7.57 1.75 -2.26
N LEU A 204 7.51 1.94 -0.95
CA LEU A 204 6.40 1.53 -0.10
C LEU A 204 5.79 2.74 0.62
N LEU A 205 4.48 2.93 0.48
CA LEU A 205 3.69 3.80 1.34
C LEU A 205 2.66 2.94 2.07
N PHE A 206 2.70 2.96 3.40
CA PHE A 206 1.82 2.11 4.19
C PHE A 206 1.21 2.83 5.38
N VAL A 207 -0.01 2.43 5.73
CA VAL A 207 -0.71 2.84 6.94
C VAL A 207 -0.64 1.70 7.93
N GLU A 208 -0.20 1.98 9.15
CA GLU A 208 -0.18 1.04 10.27
C GLU A 208 -0.52 1.74 11.59
N HIS A 209 -1.07 0.97 12.53
CA HIS A 209 -1.38 1.42 13.88
C HIS A 209 -0.37 0.92 14.91
N ASP A 210 0.39 -0.11 14.58
CA ASP A 210 1.42 -0.67 15.44
C ASP A 210 2.70 0.15 15.30
N ILE A 211 2.96 0.98 16.31
CA ILE A 211 4.11 1.90 16.32
C ILE A 211 5.44 1.12 16.27
N ASP A 212 5.54 -0.03 16.94
CA ASP A 212 6.78 -0.82 16.95
C ASP A 212 7.10 -1.33 15.55
N VAL A 213 6.09 -1.77 14.80
CA VAL A 213 6.22 -2.16 13.39
C VAL A 213 6.66 -0.98 12.54
N VAL A 214 6.04 0.19 12.73
CA VAL A 214 6.36 1.41 11.98
C VAL A 214 7.80 1.84 12.23
N LEU A 215 8.21 1.97 13.51
CA LEU A 215 9.56 2.41 13.88
C LEU A 215 10.66 1.45 13.39
N LYS A 216 10.35 0.15 13.28
CA LYS A 216 11.28 -0.86 12.79
C LYS A 216 11.48 -0.81 11.28
N ILE A 217 10.41 -0.55 10.52
CA ILE A 217 10.40 -0.79 9.06
C ILE A 217 10.51 0.49 8.25
N ALA A 218 9.89 1.58 8.72
CA ALA A 218 9.86 2.83 7.98
C ALA A 218 11.24 3.48 7.91
N SER A 219 11.58 4.04 6.74
CA SER A 219 12.70 4.98 6.59
C SER A 219 12.26 6.42 6.89
N ARG A 220 10.96 6.71 6.72
CA ARG A 220 10.34 8.00 6.98
C ARG A 220 8.91 7.81 7.47
N VAL A 221 8.44 8.72 8.31
CA VAL A 221 7.10 8.66 8.91
C VAL A 221 6.43 10.02 8.79
N THR A 222 5.19 10.04 8.34
CA THR A 222 4.29 11.20 8.38
C THR A 222 3.18 10.96 9.38
N VAL A 223 2.97 11.89 10.29
CA VAL A 223 1.87 11.86 11.25
C VAL A 223 0.74 12.74 10.76
N MET A 224 -0.45 12.16 10.59
CA MET A 224 -1.66 12.88 10.24
C MET A 224 -2.56 13.08 11.46
N VAL A 225 -3.18 14.26 11.54
CA VAL A 225 -4.16 14.60 12.57
C VAL A 225 -5.26 15.47 11.94
N ARG A 226 -6.52 15.13 12.17
CA ARG A 226 -7.69 15.91 11.72
C ARG A 226 -7.64 16.32 10.24
N GLY A 227 -7.20 15.40 9.39
CA GLY A 227 -7.15 15.61 7.94
C GLY A 227 -5.94 16.40 7.42
N GLY A 228 -5.00 16.78 8.27
CA GLY A 228 -3.77 17.48 7.91
C GLY A 228 -2.51 16.71 8.32
N ILE A 229 -1.35 17.13 7.83
CA ILE A 229 -0.05 16.62 8.28
C ILE A 229 0.38 17.44 9.50
N LEU A 230 0.64 16.76 10.62
CA LEU A 230 1.18 17.38 11.83
C LEU A 230 2.69 17.53 11.72
N VAL A 231 3.39 16.44 11.42
CA VAL A 231 4.85 16.39 11.34
C VAL A 231 5.30 15.24 10.45
N GLU A 232 6.47 15.39 9.86
CA GLU A 232 7.16 14.38 9.07
C GLU A 232 8.63 14.30 9.49
N GLY A 233 9.18 13.09 9.60
CA GLY A 233 10.56 12.89 10.02
C GLY A 233 10.99 11.42 9.93
N THR A 234 12.21 11.17 10.42
CA THR A 234 12.68 9.80 10.65
C THR A 234 11.92 9.14 11.81
N PRO A 235 11.89 7.80 11.88
CA PRO A 235 11.29 7.10 13.02
C PRO A 235 11.77 7.61 14.39
N ALA A 236 13.07 7.91 14.53
CA ALA A 236 13.65 8.41 15.78
C ALA A 236 13.15 9.82 16.12
N GLU A 237 13.06 10.72 15.14
CA GLU A 237 12.53 12.08 15.33
C GLU A 237 11.05 12.04 15.74
N ILE A 238 10.26 11.18 15.11
CA ILE A 238 8.84 11.01 15.41
C ILE A 238 8.63 10.43 16.81
N ALA A 239 9.39 9.42 17.21
CA ALA A 239 9.33 8.84 18.54
C ALA A 239 9.67 9.86 19.66
N ALA A 240 10.60 10.78 19.39
CA ALA A 240 11.01 11.82 20.34
C ALA A 240 10.09 13.07 20.34
N ASN A 241 9.16 13.18 19.38
CA ASN A 241 8.34 14.36 19.21
C ASN A 241 7.21 14.42 20.26
N LYS A 242 7.21 15.50 21.08
CA LYS A 242 6.24 15.68 22.17
C LYS A 242 4.80 15.87 21.68
N GLU A 243 4.59 16.50 20.53
CA GLU A 243 3.25 16.69 19.97
C GLU A 243 2.67 15.35 19.50
N VAL A 244 3.52 14.50 18.89
CA VAL A 244 3.12 13.14 18.51
C VAL A 244 2.76 12.31 19.73
N GLN A 245 3.60 12.34 20.79
CA GLN A 245 3.32 11.64 22.04
C GLN A 245 2.00 12.11 22.67
N ALA A 246 1.72 13.42 22.66
CA ALA A 246 0.47 13.98 23.19
C ALA A 246 -0.77 13.50 22.40
N VAL A 247 -0.67 13.38 21.08
CA VAL A 247 -1.75 12.86 20.23
C VAL A 247 -2.10 11.41 20.59
N TYR A 248 -1.10 10.56 20.81
CA TYR A 248 -1.32 9.15 21.16
C TYR A 248 -1.68 8.93 22.63
N LEU A 249 -1.16 9.75 23.56
CA LEU A 249 -1.52 9.69 24.98
C LEU A 249 -2.92 10.28 25.25
N GLY A 250 -3.36 11.25 24.43
CA GLY A 250 -4.69 11.86 24.54
C GLY A 250 -5.85 10.95 24.10
N GLU A 251 -5.58 9.85 23.42
CA GLU A 251 -6.58 8.82 23.05
C GLU A 251 -6.80 7.76 24.15
N ALA A 252 -6.00 7.78 25.23
CA ALA A 252 -6.09 6.81 26.33
C ALA A 252 -7.16 7.16 27.39
N HIS A 253 -8.10 8.10 27.07
CA HIS A 253 -9.21 8.47 27.97
C HIS A 253 -10.55 8.39 27.27
#